data_370e60f77dfd2c49cf0d25865b0e94b1
#
_entry.id   370e60f77dfd2c49cf0d25865b0e94b1
#
_cell.length_a   1.000
_cell.length_b   1.000
_cell.length_c   1.000
_cell.angle_alpha   90.00
_cell.angle_beta   90.00
_cell.angle_gamma   90.00
#
_symmetry.space_group_name_H-M   'P 1'
#
loop_
_entity.id
_entity.type
_entity.pdbx_description
1 polymer ?
#
loop_
_entity_poly.entity_id
_entity_poly.type
_entity_poly.pdbx_seq_one_letter_code
_entity_poly.pdbx_strand_id
1 'polypeptide(L)'
;MLIENDPIAWLFATDTFKWLFTWLGSMKLIELRTDGTPLATGIPPSVVWFVLLTIVATWILMKTRYGYWIFASGGDKVGATNVGVPVGRVKISLFIGTACAATLFACIQVLDAGSAVTMRGTLKELEAIAAAVVGGCLLSGGYGSAIGAAFGALIFCTVSM
;
A
#
# COMPACT_ATOMS: atom_id res chain seq x y z
N MET A 1 0.06 -3.78 27.80
CA MET A 1 -0.48 -5.05 28.29
C MET A 1 -2.01 -5.14 28.10
N LEU A 2 -2.59 -4.51 27.07
CA LEU A 2 -4.04 -4.52 26.80
C LEU A 2 -4.41 -4.86 25.34
N ILE A 3 -3.46 -5.32 24.52
CA ILE A 3 -3.70 -5.56 23.07
C ILE A 3 -3.63 -7.05 22.71
N GLU A 4 -3.37 -7.93 23.69
CA GLU A 4 -3.09 -9.35 23.44
C GLU A 4 -4.34 -10.21 23.12
N ASN A 5 -5.54 -9.69 23.40
CA ASN A 5 -6.82 -10.41 23.21
C ASN A 5 -7.79 -9.79 22.21
N ASP A 6 -7.40 -8.74 21.48
CA ASP A 6 -8.29 -8.13 20.51
C ASP A 6 -8.22 -8.87 19.16
N PRO A 7 -9.37 -9.30 18.61
CA PRO A 7 -9.42 -10.01 17.32
C PRO A 7 -8.84 -9.19 16.15
N ILE A 8 -8.77 -7.88 16.31
CA ILE A 8 -8.18 -6.97 15.32
C ILE A 8 -6.65 -7.01 15.40
N ALA A 9 -6.07 -7.09 16.60
CA ALA A 9 -4.63 -7.23 16.79
C ALA A 9 -4.10 -8.55 16.18
N TRP A 10 -4.89 -9.63 16.22
CA TRP A 10 -4.56 -10.90 15.60
C TRP A 10 -4.41 -10.79 14.07
N LEU A 11 -5.23 -9.98 13.41
CA LEU A 11 -5.21 -9.78 11.95
C LEU A 11 -3.95 -9.05 11.48
N PHE A 12 -3.32 -8.28 12.37
CA PHE A 12 -2.11 -7.49 12.10
C PHE A 12 -0.87 -8.00 12.84
N ALA A 13 -1.03 -9.01 13.71
CA ALA A 13 0.07 -9.59 14.46
C ALA A 13 0.90 -10.53 13.58
N THR A 14 2.18 -10.64 13.90
CA THR A 14 3.16 -11.52 13.24
C THR A 14 2.72 -12.99 13.19
N ASP A 15 1.83 -13.42 14.08
CA ASP A 15 1.38 -14.80 14.19
C ASP A 15 0.49 -15.26 13.03
N THR A 16 -0.28 -14.36 12.43
CA THR A 16 -1.16 -14.66 11.28
C THR A 16 -0.35 -15.08 10.04
N PHE A 17 0.86 -14.56 9.92
CA PHE A 17 1.74 -14.85 8.78
C PHE A 17 2.78 -15.93 9.06
N LYS A 18 2.88 -16.48 10.29
CA LYS A 18 3.79 -17.60 10.61
C LYS A 18 3.58 -18.78 9.68
N TRP A 19 2.34 -19.09 9.31
CA TRP A 19 2.02 -20.13 8.36
C TRP A 19 2.64 -19.88 6.97
N LEU A 20 2.59 -18.65 6.49
CA LEU A 20 3.14 -18.27 5.19
C LEU A 20 4.67 -18.31 5.22
N PHE A 21 5.29 -17.94 6.35
CA PHE A 21 6.74 -18.02 6.54
C PHE A 21 7.23 -19.45 6.70
N THR A 22 6.48 -20.33 7.36
CA THR A 22 6.82 -21.77 7.42
C THR A 22 6.71 -22.42 6.04
N TRP A 23 5.73 -22.02 5.23
CA TRP A 23 5.58 -22.49 3.87
C TRP A 23 6.72 -21.97 2.95
N LEU A 24 7.11 -20.72 3.05
CA LEU A 24 8.26 -20.15 2.35
C LEU A 24 9.59 -20.74 2.82
N GLY A 25 9.72 -21.06 4.10
CA GLY A 25 10.87 -21.78 4.66
C GLY A 25 10.99 -23.21 4.12
N SER A 26 9.87 -23.89 3.85
CA SER A 26 9.87 -25.22 3.23
C SER A 26 10.38 -25.20 1.78
N MET A 27 10.34 -24.05 1.10
CA MET A 27 10.90 -23.84 -0.24
C MET A 27 12.40 -23.47 -0.24
N LYS A 28 13.11 -23.55 0.91
CA LYS A 28 14.53 -23.16 1.07
C LYS A 28 14.88 -21.73 0.65
N LEU A 29 13.90 -20.84 0.65
CA LEU A 29 14.09 -19.41 0.34
C LEU A 29 14.51 -18.60 1.57
N ILE A 30 14.36 -19.18 2.77
CA ILE A 30 14.71 -18.54 4.05
C ILE A 30 15.43 -19.59 4.91
N GLU A 31 16.60 -19.22 5.47
CA GLU A 31 17.32 -20.06 6.42
C GLU A 31 16.55 -20.16 7.74
N LEU A 32 16.24 -21.38 8.16
CA LEU A 32 15.63 -21.67 9.45
C LEU A 32 16.73 -21.84 10.51
N ARG A 33 16.52 -21.23 11.67
CA ARG A 33 17.32 -21.48 12.86
C ARG A 33 17.14 -22.95 13.29
N THR A 34 18.14 -23.50 13.97
CA THR A 34 18.13 -24.87 14.54
C THR A 34 16.89 -25.18 15.40
N ASP A 35 16.19 -24.17 15.89
CA ASP A 35 14.97 -24.27 16.71
C ASP A 35 13.67 -24.25 15.89
N GLY A 36 13.73 -24.33 14.57
CA GLY A 36 12.54 -24.28 13.70
C GLY A 36 11.88 -22.92 13.58
N THR A 37 12.44 -21.88 14.20
CA THR A 37 11.99 -20.50 14.05
C THR A 37 12.72 -19.86 12.88
N PRO A 38 12.03 -19.10 11.98
CA PRO A 38 12.71 -18.42 10.89
C PRO A 38 13.74 -17.43 11.44
N LEU A 39 14.97 -17.46 10.89
CA LEU A 39 16.07 -16.56 11.28
C LEU A 39 15.79 -15.10 10.91
N ALA A 40 14.87 -14.88 9.98
CA ALA A 40 14.35 -13.56 9.68
C ALA A 40 13.45 -13.10 10.83
N THR A 41 14.05 -12.40 11.78
CA THR A 41 13.34 -11.66 12.80
C THR A 41 12.48 -10.62 12.08
N GLY A 42 11.26 -11.07 11.66
CA GLY A 42 10.20 -10.18 11.26
C GLY A 42 10.45 -9.37 10.00
N ILE A 43 10.04 -9.91 8.84
CA ILE A 43 9.48 -9.00 7.85
C ILE A 43 8.30 -8.35 8.57
N PRO A 44 8.33 -7.04 8.84
CA PRO A 44 7.25 -6.38 9.54
C PRO A 44 5.95 -6.60 8.77
N PRO A 45 4.81 -6.84 9.41
CA PRO A 45 3.52 -7.08 8.74
C PRO A 45 3.15 -5.95 7.78
N SER A 46 3.68 -4.74 8.00
CA SER A 46 3.57 -3.59 7.10
C SER A 46 4.08 -3.88 5.68
N VAL A 47 5.17 -4.64 5.53
CA VAL A 47 5.72 -5.00 4.19
C VAL A 47 4.76 -5.93 3.45
N VAL A 48 4.15 -6.88 4.14
CA VAL A 48 3.18 -7.80 3.51
C VAL A 48 1.95 -7.04 3.03
N TRP A 49 1.43 -6.13 3.86
CA TRP A 49 0.33 -5.25 3.47
C TRP A 49 0.70 -4.33 2.30
N PHE A 50 1.91 -3.79 2.28
CA PHE A 50 2.41 -2.97 1.19
C PHE A 50 2.43 -3.74 -0.14
N VAL A 51 2.98 -4.95 -0.15
CA VAL A 51 3.03 -5.80 -1.36
C VAL A 51 1.62 -6.18 -1.81
N LEU A 52 0.74 -6.58 -0.88
CA LEU A 52 -0.64 -6.95 -1.19
C LEU A 52 -1.40 -5.76 -1.81
N LEU A 53 -1.32 -4.58 -1.21
CA LEU A 53 -1.97 -3.38 -1.75
C LEU A 53 -1.41 -2.99 -3.13
N THR A 54 -0.10 -3.12 -3.35
CA THR A 54 0.52 -2.86 -4.65
C THR A 54 0.00 -3.82 -5.72
N ILE A 55 -0.14 -5.11 -5.40
CA ILE A 55 -0.69 -6.10 -6.32
C ILE A 55 -2.15 -5.79 -6.65
N VAL A 56 -2.97 -5.50 -5.63
CA VAL A 56 -4.39 -5.16 -5.82
C VAL A 56 -4.54 -3.89 -6.65
N ALA A 57 -3.79 -2.84 -6.33
CA ALA A 57 -3.81 -1.58 -7.09
C ALA A 57 -3.40 -1.79 -8.55
N THR A 58 -2.33 -2.55 -8.79
CA THR A 58 -1.86 -2.88 -10.14
C THR A 58 -2.93 -3.65 -10.92
N TRP A 59 -3.55 -4.64 -10.28
CA TRP A 59 -4.60 -5.44 -10.90
C TRP A 59 -5.81 -4.57 -11.26
N ILE A 60 -6.26 -3.68 -10.37
CA ILE A 60 -7.36 -2.76 -10.63
C ILE A 60 -7.02 -1.81 -11.79
N LEU A 61 -5.82 -1.21 -11.80
CA LEU A 61 -5.44 -0.27 -12.84
C LEU A 61 -5.27 -0.94 -14.22
N MET A 62 -4.68 -2.15 -14.27
CA MET A 62 -4.32 -2.77 -15.55
C MET A 62 -5.38 -3.71 -16.11
N LYS A 63 -6.19 -4.34 -15.25
CA LYS A 63 -7.13 -5.40 -15.66
C LYS A 63 -8.59 -4.99 -15.66
N THR A 64 -8.95 -3.83 -15.07
CA THR A 64 -10.35 -3.42 -14.98
C THR A 64 -10.68 -2.26 -15.92
N ARG A 65 -11.93 -2.20 -16.38
CA ARG A 65 -12.46 -1.05 -17.13
C ARG A 65 -12.37 0.25 -16.32
N TYR A 66 -12.38 0.11 -15.02
CA TYR A 66 -12.25 1.22 -14.09
C TYR A 66 -10.87 1.91 -14.19
N GLY A 67 -9.80 1.14 -14.36
CA GLY A 67 -8.45 1.67 -14.59
C GLY A 67 -8.39 2.56 -15.84
N TYR A 68 -9.01 2.14 -16.95
CA TYR A 68 -9.08 2.96 -18.16
C TYR A 68 -9.83 4.28 -17.91
N TRP A 69 -10.91 4.25 -17.13
CA TRP A 69 -11.64 5.46 -16.77
C TRP A 69 -10.82 6.41 -15.91
N ILE A 70 -9.98 5.88 -15.02
CA ILE A 70 -9.06 6.67 -14.19
C ILE A 70 -8.07 7.43 -15.09
N PHE A 71 -7.41 6.74 -16.02
CA PHE A 71 -6.44 7.36 -16.93
C PHE A 71 -7.10 8.35 -17.88
N ALA A 72 -8.24 8.00 -18.45
CA ALA A 72 -8.99 8.90 -19.33
C ALA A 72 -9.46 10.18 -18.60
N SER A 73 -10.00 10.04 -17.39
CA SER A 73 -10.46 11.18 -16.59
C SER A 73 -9.34 12.07 -16.07
N GLY A 74 -8.13 11.53 -15.96
CA GLY A 74 -6.93 12.27 -15.55
C GLY A 74 -6.27 13.02 -16.70
N GLY A 75 -6.29 12.47 -17.92
CA GLY A 75 -5.66 13.08 -19.10
C GLY A 75 -6.51 14.19 -19.71
N ASP A 76 -7.72 13.88 -20.13
CA ASP A 76 -8.65 14.86 -20.70
C ASP A 76 -10.07 14.64 -20.15
N LYS A 77 -10.49 15.55 -19.27
CA LYS A 77 -11.83 15.48 -18.65
C LYS A 77 -12.95 15.68 -19.67
N VAL A 78 -12.76 16.58 -20.64
CA VAL A 78 -13.78 16.91 -21.63
C VAL A 78 -13.96 15.77 -22.61
N GLY A 79 -12.87 15.27 -23.15
CA GLY A 79 -12.85 14.09 -24.02
C GLY A 79 -13.43 12.86 -23.35
N ALA A 80 -13.05 12.57 -22.10
CA ALA A 80 -13.57 11.46 -21.34
C ALA A 80 -15.09 11.55 -21.12
N THR A 81 -15.60 12.74 -20.83
CA THR A 81 -17.06 12.95 -20.67
C THR A 81 -17.81 12.75 -21.99
N ASN A 82 -17.24 13.19 -23.11
CA ASN A 82 -17.84 13.03 -24.43
C ASN A 82 -17.94 11.57 -24.86
N VAL A 83 -17.03 10.72 -24.40
CA VAL A 83 -17.06 9.25 -24.63
C VAL A 83 -17.93 8.50 -23.60
N GLY A 84 -18.59 9.23 -22.68
CA GLY A 84 -19.51 8.64 -21.71
C GLY A 84 -18.86 8.15 -20.42
N VAL A 85 -17.61 8.51 -20.12
CA VAL A 85 -16.97 8.18 -18.86
C VAL A 85 -17.56 9.04 -17.73
N PRO A 86 -18.06 8.43 -16.64
CA PRO A 86 -18.62 9.19 -15.51
C PRO A 86 -17.52 9.78 -14.61
N VAL A 87 -16.83 10.81 -15.10
CA VAL A 87 -15.65 11.42 -14.44
C VAL A 87 -15.92 11.80 -12.98
N GLY A 88 -17.11 12.29 -12.64
CA GLY A 88 -17.47 12.64 -11.27
C GLY A 88 -17.46 11.43 -10.33
N ARG A 89 -18.06 10.31 -10.76
CA ARG A 89 -18.10 9.07 -9.97
C ARG A 89 -16.71 8.46 -9.81
N VAL A 90 -15.88 8.51 -10.86
CA VAL A 90 -14.49 8.04 -10.82
C VAL A 90 -13.69 8.82 -9.79
N LYS A 91 -13.82 10.15 -9.76
CA LYS A 91 -13.13 10.98 -8.75
C LYS A 91 -13.56 10.66 -7.33
N ILE A 92 -14.87 10.59 -7.08
CA ILE A 92 -15.40 10.30 -5.74
C ILE A 92 -14.86 8.94 -5.25
N SER A 93 -14.89 7.92 -6.08
CA SER A 93 -14.40 6.60 -5.69
C SER A 93 -12.88 6.56 -5.48
N LEU A 94 -12.09 7.34 -6.22
CA LEU A 94 -10.66 7.50 -5.95
C LEU A 94 -10.41 8.16 -4.58
N PHE A 95 -11.16 9.20 -4.23
CA PHE A 95 -11.06 9.82 -2.91
C PHE A 95 -11.44 8.85 -1.79
N ILE A 96 -12.48 8.05 -1.98
CA ILE A 96 -12.84 7.00 -1.01
C ILE A 96 -11.71 5.97 -0.89
N GLY A 97 -11.15 5.53 -2.02
CA GLY A 97 -10.03 4.58 -2.04
C GLY A 97 -8.79 5.10 -1.32
N THR A 98 -8.41 6.37 -1.55
CA THR A 98 -7.27 6.99 -0.85
C THR A 98 -7.55 7.16 0.65
N ALA A 99 -8.77 7.53 1.05
CA ALA A 99 -9.15 7.63 2.45
C ALA A 99 -9.07 6.26 3.16
N CYS A 100 -9.56 5.19 2.53
CA CYS A 100 -9.44 3.83 3.05
C CYS A 100 -7.97 3.40 3.19
N ALA A 101 -7.14 3.67 2.19
CA ALA A 101 -5.72 3.34 2.23
C ALA A 101 -4.99 4.12 3.35
N ALA A 102 -5.30 5.41 3.52
CA ALA A 102 -4.73 6.24 4.58
C ALA A 102 -5.13 5.74 5.98
N THR A 103 -6.40 5.34 6.15
CA THR A 103 -6.87 4.77 7.41
C THR A 103 -6.17 3.45 7.72
N LEU A 104 -6.01 2.58 6.74
CA LEU A 104 -5.30 1.31 6.89
C LEU A 104 -3.83 1.55 7.26
N PHE A 105 -3.16 2.50 6.60
CA PHE A 105 -1.79 2.91 6.94
C PHE A 105 -1.69 3.43 8.38
N ALA A 106 -2.63 4.28 8.81
CA ALA A 106 -2.66 4.80 10.18
C ALA A 106 -2.86 3.69 11.22
N CYS A 107 -3.73 2.72 10.95
CA CYS A 107 -3.92 1.56 11.82
C CYS A 107 -2.64 0.74 11.96
N ILE A 108 -1.97 0.41 10.86
CA ILE A 108 -0.71 -0.34 10.87
C ILE A 108 0.35 0.43 11.68
N GLN A 109 0.47 1.73 11.46
CA GLN A 109 1.46 2.58 12.14
C GLN A 109 1.22 2.66 13.66
N VAL A 110 -0.03 2.74 14.10
CA VAL A 110 -0.37 2.75 15.54
C VAL A 110 -0.08 1.41 16.19
N LEU A 111 -0.39 0.31 15.52
CA LEU A 111 -0.15 -1.05 16.02
C LEU A 111 1.35 -1.36 16.10
N ASP A 112 2.13 -0.96 15.10
CA ASP A 112 3.57 -1.18 15.05
C ASP A 112 4.31 -0.36 16.13
N ALA A 113 3.84 0.86 16.37
CA ALA A 113 4.44 1.77 17.36
C ALA A 113 3.93 1.57 18.79
N GLY A 114 2.83 0.84 18.99
CA GLY A 114 2.18 0.67 20.29
C GLY A 114 1.66 1.97 20.94
N SER A 115 1.69 3.08 20.21
CA SER A 115 1.27 4.40 20.70
C SER A 115 0.73 5.29 19.57
N ALA A 116 -0.36 5.99 19.84
CA ALA A 116 -0.90 7.01 18.94
C ALA A 116 -0.25 8.37 19.23
N VAL A 117 0.65 8.81 18.36
CA VAL A 117 1.30 10.12 18.46
C VAL A 117 0.77 11.02 17.35
N THR A 118 0.22 12.17 17.70
CA THR A 118 -0.45 13.10 16.78
C THR A 118 0.48 13.65 15.69
N MET A 119 1.79 13.77 15.99
CA MET A 119 2.78 14.34 15.05
C MET A 119 3.29 13.36 13.98
N ARG A 120 3.01 12.07 14.09
CA ARG A 120 3.53 11.05 13.13
C ARG A 120 2.96 11.17 11.72
N GLY A 121 1.78 11.79 11.57
CA GLY A 121 1.14 12.04 10.27
C GLY A 121 1.62 13.29 9.55
N THR A 122 2.40 14.15 10.22
CA THR A 122 2.81 15.43 9.67
C THR A 122 3.72 15.23 8.44
N LEU A 123 3.39 15.91 7.33
CA LEU A 123 4.10 15.88 6.05
C LEU A 123 4.07 14.54 5.30
N LYS A 124 3.38 13.52 5.79
CA LYS A 124 3.28 12.22 5.11
C LYS A 124 2.56 12.31 3.76
N GLU A 125 1.68 13.25 3.58
CA GLU A 125 1.06 13.56 2.29
C GLU A 125 2.09 14.01 1.24
N LEU A 126 3.04 14.88 1.63
CA LEU A 126 4.09 15.35 0.74
C LEU A 126 5.07 14.22 0.38
N GLU A 127 5.42 13.39 1.35
CA GLU A 127 6.23 12.19 1.11
C GLU A 127 5.56 11.25 0.10
N ALA A 128 4.25 11.01 0.26
CA ALA A 128 3.49 10.15 -0.65
C ALA A 128 3.43 10.73 -2.08
N ILE A 129 3.23 12.04 -2.22
CA ILE A 129 3.24 12.72 -3.52
C ILE A 129 4.63 12.62 -4.15
N ALA A 130 5.69 12.91 -3.40
CA ALA A 130 7.07 12.81 -3.87
C ALA A 130 7.41 11.39 -4.33
N ALA A 131 7.04 10.38 -3.54
CA ALA A 131 7.24 8.97 -3.89
C ALA A 131 6.50 8.59 -5.18
N ALA A 132 5.26 9.06 -5.37
CA ALA A 132 4.49 8.79 -6.59
C ALA A 132 5.14 9.44 -7.82
N VAL A 133 5.64 10.66 -7.69
CA VAL A 133 6.32 11.39 -8.79
C VAL A 133 7.64 10.73 -9.15
N VAL A 134 8.47 10.37 -8.17
CA VAL A 134 9.71 9.60 -8.38
C VAL A 134 9.40 8.24 -9.03
N GLY A 135 8.27 7.65 -8.69
CA GLY A 135 7.77 6.42 -9.32
C GLY A 135 7.23 6.59 -10.75
N GLY A 136 7.29 7.80 -11.33
CA GLY A 136 6.90 8.08 -12.70
C GLY A 136 5.42 8.37 -12.91
N CYS A 137 4.67 8.73 -11.85
CA CYS A 137 3.31 9.21 -12.00
C CYS A 137 3.31 10.69 -12.41
N LEU A 138 2.57 11.03 -13.47
CA LEU A 138 2.43 12.42 -13.90
C LEU A 138 1.50 13.21 -12.97
N LEU A 139 1.97 14.33 -12.44
CA LEU A 139 1.15 15.26 -11.64
C LEU A 139 -0.02 15.87 -12.43
N SER A 140 0.16 16.04 -13.75
CA SER A 140 -0.90 16.50 -14.64
C SER A 140 -2.02 15.47 -14.86
N GLY A 141 -1.79 14.21 -14.46
CA GLY A 141 -2.71 13.10 -14.65
C GLY A 141 -2.51 12.37 -15.99
N GLY A 142 -3.36 11.39 -16.25
CA GLY A 142 -3.39 10.62 -17.51
C GLY A 142 -2.36 9.49 -17.62
N TYR A 143 -1.30 9.49 -16.82
CA TYR A 143 -0.30 8.43 -16.82
C TYR A 143 0.24 8.15 -15.42
N GLY A 144 0.46 6.88 -15.13
CA GLY A 144 1.06 6.40 -13.88
C GLY A 144 0.95 4.88 -13.76
N SER A 145 1.78 4.31 -12.90
CA SER A 145 1.71 2.88 -12.58
C SER A 145 1.83 2.66 -11.07
N ALA A 146 1.04 1.71 -10.55
CA ALA A 146 1.11 1.36 -9.12
C ALA A 146 2.46 0.73 -8.76
N ILE A 147 3.03 -0.06 -9.67
CA ILE A 147 4.36 -0.65 -9.49
C ILE A 147 5.43 0.44 -9.43
N GLY A 148 5.38 1.42 -10.35
CA GLY A 148 6.30 2.56 -10.33
C GLY A 148 6.20 3.34 -9.03
N ALA A 149 5.01 3.66 -8.58
CA ALA A 149 4.78 4.35 -7.30
C ALA A 149 5.33 3.56 -6.10
N ALA A 150 5.20 2.22 -6.12
CA ALA A 150 5.77 1.36 -5.07
C ALA A 150 7.30 1.41 -5.06
N PHE A 151 7.96 1.35 -6.22
CA PHE A 151 9.41 1.53 -6.30
C PHE A 151 9.84 2.92 -5.88
N GLY A 152 9.09 3.96 -6.27
CA GLY A 152 9.33 5.33 -5.81
C GLY A 152 9.27 5.47 -4.30
N ALA A 153 8.29 4.82 -3.66
CA ALA A 153 8.18 4.79 -2.20
C ALA A 153 9.37 4.08 -1.54
N LEU A 154 9.86 2.98 -2.10
CA LEU A 154 11.05 2.28 -1.61
C LEU A 154 12.31 3.16 -1.73
N ILE A 155 12.51 3.80 -2.88
CA ILE A 155 13.64 4.73 -3.09
C ILE A 155 13.56 5.88 -2.09
N PHE A 156 12.39 6.49 -1.93
CA PHE A 156 12.19 7.60 -1.00
C PHE A 156 12.45 7.18 0.44
N CYS A 157 11.98 6.00 0.84
CA CYS A 157 12.23 5.45 2.19
C CYS A 157 13.72 5.23 2.44
N THR A 158 14.49 4.75 1.44
CA THR A 158 15.93 4.53 1.54
C THR A 158 16.71 5.85 1.67
N VAL A 159 16.26 6.90 0.99
CA VAL A 159 16.91 8.22 1.04
C VAL A 159 16.57 8.97 2.34
N SER A 160 15.39 8.72 2.91
CA SER A 160 14.91 9.36 4.16
C SER A 160 15.47 8.74 5.44
N MET A 161 16.25 7.65 5.35
CA MET A 161 16.93 7.01 6.47
C MET A 161 18.27 7.71 6.75
#